data_ad747af5dd9c0ab72a4b96a73abc7d09
#
_entry.id   ad747af5dd9c0ab72a4b96a73abc7d09
#
_cell.length_a   1.000
_cell.length_b   1.000
_cell.length_c   1.000
_cell.angle_alpha   90.00
_cell.angle_beta   90.00
_cell.angle_gamma   90.00
#
_symmetry.space_group_name_H-M   'P 1'
#
loop_
_entity.id
_entity.type
_entity.pdbx_description
1 polymer ?
#
loop_
_entity_poly.entity_id
_entity_poly.type
_entity_poly.pdbx_seq_one_letter_code
_entity_poly.pdbx_strand_id
1 'polypeptide(L)'
;VIPDSQSAEKKLALKTAGATLIEVPPAPYSNPNNYIRVSGRLAEELAKSEPNGALWANQFDNVANRQAHIETTGPEILRDTGGKLDGFICAVGSGGTLVGTATALRAGKPGVKIGLADPYGAALYSYYTSGELKAEGSSVTEGIGQGRITKNLEGFKPDFACRIADDEVLNIVFQLAREEGLVLGASSGVNVAGAIRMAKEMGPGHTIVTVLCDYGTRYASKLFNPEFLRSKNLPVPDWLDSPAEIKAPLVAV
;
A
#
# COMPACT_ATOMS: atom_id res chain seq x y z
N VAL A 1 14.21 -8.16 -8.95
CA VAL A 1 13.30 -9.31 -9.11
C VAL A 1 11.90 -8.92 -8.65
N ILE A 2 10.87 -9.22 -9.43
CA ILE A 2 9.47 -8.90 -9.11
C ILE A 2 8.53 -10.05 -9.51
N PRO A 3 7.35 -10.17 -8.89
CA PRO A 3 6.33 -11.10 -9.38
C PRO A 3 5.81 -10.67 -10.75
N ASP A 4 5.60 -11.63 -11.65
CA ASP A 4 5.04 -11.38 -13.00
C ASP A 4 3.58 -10.89 -12.95
N SER A 5 2.89 -11.09 -11.83
CA SER A 5 1.52 -10.61 -11.57
C SER A 5 1.40 -9.11 -11.31
N GLN A 6 2.51 -8.37 -11.18
CA GLN A 6 2.47 -6.91 -11.03
C GLN A 6 1.93 -6.23 -12.30
N SER A 7 1.32 -5.04 -12.14
CA SER A 7 0.76 -4.29 -13.25
C SER A 7 1.81 -3.97 -14.32
N ALA A 8 1.39 -3.92 -15.58
CA ALA A 8 2.26 -3.61 -16.72
C ALA A 8 2.92 -2.22 -16.56
N GLU A 9 2.17 -1.27 -16.01
CA GLU A 9 2.62 0.10 -15.79
C GLU A 9 3.76 0.16 -14.76
N LYS A 10 3.70 -0.64 -13.69
CA LYS A 10 4.80 -0.73 -12.70
C LYS A 10 6.07 -1.30 -13.33
N LYS A 11 5.92 -2.36 -14.14
CA LYS A 11 7.05 -2.96 -14.87
C LYS A 11 7.67 -1.96 -15.85
N LEU A 12 6.81 -1.23 -16.59
CA LEU A 12 7.27 -0.20 -17.51
C LEU A 12 8.02 0.91 -16.78
N ALA A 13 7.49 1.42 -15.67
CA ALA A 13 8.14 2.47 -14.87
C ALA A 13 9.54 2.05 -14.40
N LEU A 14 9.71 0.81 -13.94
CA LEU A 14 11.01 0.29 -13.53
C LEU A 14 11.98 0.18 -14.71
N LYS A 15 11.53 -0.33 -15.86
CA LYS A 15 12.35 -0.40 -17.08
C LYS A 15 12.76 0.99 -17.60
N THR A 16 11.82 1.95 -17.55
CA THR A 16 12.09 3.34 -17.93
C THR A 16 13.13 4.00 -17.01
N ALA A 17 13.14 3.62 -15.72
CA ALA A 17 14.17 4.06 -14.78
C ALA A 17 15.53 3.32 -14.95
N GLY A 18 15.68 2.46 -15.96
CA GLY A 18 16.92 1.76 -16.26
C GLY A 18 17.12 0.44 -15.50
N ALA A 19 16.09 -0.07 -14.78
CA ALA A 19 16.22 -1.31 -14.05
C ALA A 19 16.20 -2.54 -14.99
N THR A 20 17.10 -3.50 -14.76
CA THR A 20 17.00 -4.85 -15.31
C THR A 20 15.97 -5.63 -14.50
N LEU A 21 14.87 -6.05 -15.13
CA LEU A 21 13.80 -6.79 -14.45
C LEU A 21 13.94 -8.29 -14.65
N ILE A 22 13.89 -9.03 -13.54
CA ILE A 22 13.75 -10.47 -13.51
C ILE A 22 12.36 -10.76 -12.96
N GLU A 23 11.47 -11.24 -13.81
CA GLU A 23 10.11 -11.57 -13.47
C GLU A 23 10.01 -13.04 -13.04
N VAL A 24 9.35 -13.31 -11.92
CA VAL A 24 9.15 -14.65 -11.38
C VAL A 24 7.67 -14.91 -11.10
N PRO A 25 7.18 -16.15 -11.17
CA PRO A 25 5.82 -16.47 -10.77
C PRO A 25 5.56 -16.07 -9.31
N PRO A 26 4.34 -15.59 -8.98
CA PRO A 26 3.99 -15.27 -7.60
C PRO A 26 4.01 -16.53 -6.74
N ALA A 27 4.65 -16.45 -5.60
CA ALA A 27 4.77 -17.56 -4.68
C ALA A 27 4.74 -17.05 -3.22
N PRO A 28 4.23 -17.83 -2.26
CA PRO A 28 4.27 -17.47 -0.84
C PRO A 28 5.71 -17.38 -0.34
N TYR A 29 5.94 -16.60 0.72
CA TYR A 29 7.31 -16.39 1.26
C TYR A 29 8.00 -17.69 1.71
N SER A 30 7.25 -18.72 2.09
CA SER A 30 7.78 -20.04 2.42
C SER A 30 8.42 -20.76 1.22
N ASN A 31 8.02 -20.41 -0.01
CA ASN A 31 8.58 -20.99 -1.23
C ASN A 31 9.96 -20.39 -1.54
N PRO A 32 10.99 -21.20 -1.83
CA PRO A 32 12.33 -20.70 -2.19
C PRO A 32 12.34 -19.84 -3.45
N ASN A 33 11.34 -19.99 -4.33
CA ASN A 33 11.20 -19.20 -5.56
C ASN A 33 10.39 -17.89 -5.34
N ASN A 34 10.01 -17.56 -4.12
CA ASN A 34 9.45 -16.25 -3.82
C ASN A 34 10.44 -15.13 -4.21
N TYR A 35 9.94 -14.07 -4.84
CA TYR A 35 10.77 -13.00 -5.40
C TYR A 35 11.73 -12.36 -4.40
N ILE A 36 11.34 -12.26 -3.11
CA ILE A 36 12.21 -11.72 -2.05
C ILE A 36 13.41 -12.63 -1.81
N ARG A 37 13.17 -13.96 -1.74
CA ARG A 37 14.23 -14.95 -1.56
C ARG A 37 15.14 -15.05 -2.78
N VAL A 38 14.57 -14.96 -3.98
CA VAL A 38 15.34 -14.91 -5.23
C VAL A 38 16.21 -13.66 -5.28
N SER A 39 15.69 -12.50 -4.85
CA SER A 39 16.47 -11.25 -4.79
C SER A 39 17.70 -11.36 -3.89
N GLY A 40 17.55 -12.00 -2.70
CA GLY A 40 18.66 -12.20 -1.79
C GLY A 40 19.76 -13.08 -2.39
N ARG A 41 19.39 -14.25 -2.92
CA ARG A 41 20.35 -15.16 -3.59
C ARG A 41 21.03 -14.51 -4.79
N LEU A 42 20.27 -13.75 -5.59
CA LEU A 42 20.85 -13.02 -6.72
C LEU A 42 21.90 -12.01 -6.28
N ALA A 43 21.64 -11.25 -5.22
CA ALA A 43 22.60 -10.29 -4.69
C ALA A 43 23.86 -10.99 -4.15
N GLU A 44 23.72 -12.15 -3.49
CA GLU A 44 24.84 -12.96 -3.02
C GLU A 44 25.71 -13.47 -4.19
N GLU A 45 25.10 -13.91 -5.29
CA GLU A 45 25.85 -14.37 -6.48
C GLU A 45 26.52 -13.19 -7.20
N LEU A 46 25.81 -12.08 -7.43
CA LEU A 46 26.38 -10.89 -8.06
C LEU A 46 27.54 -10.29 -7.24
N ALA A 47 27.47 -10.34 -5.90
CA ALA A 47 28.54 -9.85 -5.04
C ALA A 47 29.88 -10.60 -5.27
N LYS A 48 29.87 -11.82 -5.84
CA LYS A 48 31.08 -12.59 -6.12
C LYS A 48 31.77 -12.18 -7.42
N SER A 49 31.03 -11.59 -8.36
CA SER A 49 31.50 -11.28 -9.72
C SER A 49 31.58 -9.78 -10.00
N GLU A 50 30.75 -8.96 -9.36
CA GLU A 50 30.72 -7.53 -9.60
C GLU A 50 31.86 -6.81 -8.88
N PRO A 51 32.63 -5.93 -9.58
CA PRO A 51 33.80 -5.26 -9.00
C PRO A 51 33.51 -4.44 -7.74
N ASN A 52 32.29 -3.87 -7.65
CA ASN A 52 31.84 -3.07 -6.51
C ASN A 52 30.90 -3.83 -5.59
N GLY A 53 30.80 -5.16 -5.75
CA GLY A 53 29.87 -6.00 -5.01
C GLY A 53 28.41 -5.78 -5.41
N ALA A 54 27.50 -6.30 -4.60
CA ALA A 54 26.06 -6.12 -4.78
C ALA A 54 25.38 -5.91 -3.44
N LEU A 55 24.40 -4.99 -3.40
CA LEU A 55 23.62 -4.69 -2.21
C LEU A 55 22.18 -5.18 -2.40
N TRP A 56 21.72 -6.04 -1.49
CA TRP A 56 20.30 -6.36 -1.37
C TRP A 56 19.65 -5.39 -0.37
N ALA A 57 18.78 -4.51 -0.86
CA ALA A 57 18.10 -3.53 -0.01
C ALA A 57 17.18 -4.17 1.04
N ASN A 58 16.65 -5.38 0.77
CA ASN A 58 15.84 -6.18 1.70
C ASN A 58 14.80 -5.36 2.50
N GLN A 59 13.96 -4.61 1.79
CA GLN A 59 13.04 -3.64 2.39
C GLN A 59 12.13 -4.20 3.50
N PHE A 60 11.87 -5.51 3.50
CA PHE A 60 10.99 -6.13 4.50
C PHE A 60 11.68 -6.34 5.85
N ASP A 61 12.97 -6.68 5.84
CA ASP A 61 13.70 -7.06 7.03
C ASP A 61 14.91 -6.16 7.35
N ASN A 62 15.23 -5.21 6.46
CA ASN A 62 16.16 -4.14 6.75
C ASN A 62 15.46 -3.03 7.54
N VAL A 63 15.80 -2.88 8.81
CA VAL A 63 15.18 -1.89 9.71
C VAL A 63 15.51 -0.44 9.37
N ALA A 64 16.46 -0.17 8.47
CA ALA A 64 16.71 1.16 7.93
C ALA A 64 15.46 1.73 7.24
N ASN A 65 14.61 0.85 6.68
CA ASN A 65 13.30 1.24 6.16
C ASN A 65 12.43 1.90 7.24
N ARG A 66 12.28 1.24 8.39
CA ARG A 66 11.54 1.81 9.54
C ARG A 66 12.22 3.07 10.07
N GLN A 67 13.55 3.07 10.17
CA GLN A 67 14.32 4.20 10.67
C GLN A 67 14.12 5.47 9.84
N ALA A 68 14.09 5.36 8.52
CA ALA A 68 13.81 6.48 7.64
C ALA A 68 12.48 7.17 7.97
N HIS A 69 11.42 6.42 8.25
CA HIS A 69 10.12 6.98 8.63
C HIS A 69 10.08 7.56 10.05
N ILE A 70 10.93 7.06 10.96
CA ILE A 70 11.13 7.68 12.28
C ILE A 70 11.75 9.07 12.14
N GLU A 71 12.72 9.21 11.24
CA GLU A 71 13.52 10.43 11.06
C GLU A 71 12.86 11.45 10.12
N THR A 72 11.97 11.03 9.24
CA THR A 72 11.36 11.91 8.23
C THR A 72 9.85 11.97 8.33
N THR A 73 9.12 10.93 7.92
CA THR A 73 7.66 10.94 7.76
C THR A 73 6.91 11.30 9.04
N GLY A 74 7.30 10.72 10.17
CA GLY A 74 6.66 11.03 11.46
C GLY A 74 6.86 12.49 11.89
N PRO A 75 8.10 13.01 11.90
CA PRO A 75 8.37 14.44 12.15
C PRO A 75 7.68 15.39 11.17
N GLU A 76 7.60 15.03 9.88
CA GLU A 76 6.88 15.81 8.87
C GLU A 76 5.39 15.91 9.20
N ILE A 77 4.75 14.80 9.54
CA ILE A 77 3.34 14.77 9.94
C ILE A 77 3.13 15.65 11.19
N LEU A 78 3.99 15.55 12.21
CA LEU A 78 3.89 16.39 13.42
C LEU A 78 4.02 17.87 13.09
N ARG A 79 4.97 18.24 12.25
CA ARG A 79 5.18 19.62 11.80
C ARG A 79 3.98 20.13 11.02
N ASP A 80 3.52 19.39 10.02
CA ASP A 80 2.50 19.85 9.08
C ASP A 80 1.10 19.91 9.72
N THR A 81 0.86 19.11 10.74
CA THR A 81 -0.36 19.18 11.55
C THR A 81 -0.24 20.15 12.74
N GLY A 82 0.94 20.74 12.99
CA GLY A 82 1.23 21.50 14.19
C GLY A 82 1.01 20.68 15.48
N GLY A 83 1.22 19.37 15.42
CA GLY A 83 0.96 18.43 16.50
C GLY A 83 -0.53 18.19 16.81
N LYS A 84 -1.43 18.71 15.99
CA LYS A 84 -2.90 18.60 16.16
C LYS A 84 -3.44 17.36 15.43
N LEU A 85 -2.89 16.17 15.71
CA LEU A 85 -3.43 14.91 15.21
C LEU A 85 -3.78 14.00 16.41
N ASP A 86 -4.82 13.22 16.27
CA ASP A 86 -5.29 12.29 17.29
C ASP A 86 -5.14 10.83 16.85
N GLY A 87 -5.06 10.60 15.54
CA GLY A 87 -4.88 9.28 14.97
C GLY A 87 -4.02 9.27 13.70
N PHE A 88 -3.33 8.15 13.50
CA PHE A 88 -2.64 7.81 12.26
C PHE A 88 -2.95 6.37 11.87
N ILE A 89 -3.30 6.14 10.63
CA ILE A 89 -3.62 4.80 10.14
C ILE A 89 -3.08 4.61 8.72
N CYS A 90 -2.51 3.44 8.45
CA CYS A 90 -2.21 3.04 7.08
C CYS A 90 -2.13 1.51 6.93
N ALA A 91 -2.12 1.06 5.68
CA ALA A 91 -1.90 -0.32 5.31
C ALA A 91 -0.41 -0.68 5.40
N VAL A 92 -0.14 -1.99 5.36
CA VAL A 92 1.21 -2.54 5.51
C VAL A 92 1.63 -3.35 4.30
N GLY A 93 2.76 -2.95 3.70
CA GLY A 93 3.58 -3.79 2.84
C GLY A 93 4.76 -4.35 3.63
N SER A 94 5.81 -3.57 3.82
CA SER A 94 6.98 -3.95 4.63
C SER A 94 6.82 -3.70 6.14
N GLY A 95 5.95 -2.79 6.52
CA GLY A 95 5.76 -2.32 7.88
C GLY A 95 6.58 -1.07 8.24
N GLY A 96 7.55 -0.70 7.40
CA GLY A 96 8.43 0.45 7.66
C GLY A 96 7.66 1.73 7.90
N THR A 97 6.74 2.08 7.00
CA THR A 97 5.94 3.31 7.08
C THR A 97 5.08 3.33 8.33
N LEU A 98 4.27 2.28 8.57
CA LEU A 98 3.37 2.27 9.74
C LEU A 98 4.15 2.37 11.04
N VAL A 99 5.15 1.52 11.22
CA VAL A 99 5.85 1.41 12.50
C VAL A 99 6.81 2.59 12.73
N GLY A 100 7.53 3.02 11.69
CA GLY A 100 8.42 4.17 11.78
C GLY A 100 7.66 5.45 12.10
N THR A 101 6.59 5.73 11.36
CA THR A 101 5.72 6.88 11.62
C THR A 101 5.11 6.79 13.02
N ALA A 102 4.54 5.64 13.40
CA ALA A 102 3.95 5.44 14.72
C ALA A 102 4.94 5.70 15.86
N THR A 103 6.19 5.26 15.71
CA THR A 103 7.25 5.46 16.70
C THR A 103 7.50 6.96 16.93
N ALA A 104 7.69 7.72 15.85
CA ALA A 104 7.92 9.16 15.94
C ALA A 104 6.69 9.92 16.47
N LEU A 105 5.49 9.55 16.00
CA LEU A 105 4.25 10.17 16.44
C LEU A 105 3.99 9.93 17.93
N ARG A 106 4.16 8.70 18.42
CA ARG A 106 4.01 8.40 19.86
C ARG A 106 5.02 9.13 20.75
N ALA A 107 6.24 9.35 20.23
CA ALA A 107 7.26 10.14 20.93
C ALA A 107 6.90 11.63 20.97
N GLY A 108 6.42 12.21 19.86
CA GLY A 108 6.08 13.63 19.77
C GLY A 108 4.68 13.99 20.28
N LYS A 109 3.74 13.04 20.28
CA LYS A 109 2.38 13.20 20.79
C LYS A 109 1.93 11.97 21.57
N PRO A 110 2.20 11.89 22.86
CA PRO A 110 1.67 10.84 23.72
C PRO A 110 0.14 10.77 23.63
N GLY A 111 -0.40 9.57 23.47
CA GLY A 111 -1.84 9.33 23.33
C GLY A 111 -2.38 9.29 21.91
N VAL A 112 -1.56 9.59 20.89
CA VAL A 112 -1.97 9.38 19.49
C VAL A 112 -2.35 7.93 19.25
N LYS A 113 -3.49 7.71 18.60
CA LYS A 113 -3.97 6.36 18.24
C LYS A 113 -3.38 5.91 16.93
N ILE A 114 -2.87 4.70 16.88
CA ILE A 114 -2.26 4.11 15.67
C ILE A 114 -3.13 2.97 15.17
N GLY A 115 -3.54 3.07 13.91
CA GLY A 115 -4.39 2.09 13.24
C GLY A 115 -3.67 1.29 12.15
N LEU A 116 -4.10 0.05 11.96
CA LEU A 116 -3.78 -0.80 10.83
C LEU A 116 -5.02 -0.95 9.94
N ALA A 117 -4.92 -0.59 8.67
CA ALA A 117 -5.89 -0.94 7.64
C ALA A 117 -5.33 -2.11 6.81
N ASP A 118 -6.00 -3.27 6.86
CA ASP A 118 -5.50 -4.49 6.22
C ASP A 118 -6.47 -4.96 5.13
N PRO A 119 -6.05 -5.25 3.89
CA PRO A 119 -6.95 -5.78 2.88
C PRO A 119 -7.28 -7.25 3.18
N TYR A 120 -8.38 -7.76 2.61
CA TYR A 120 -8.60 -9.20 2.56
C TYR A 120 -7.41 -9.91 1.90
N GLY A 121 -7.16 -11.17 2.25
CA GLY A 121 -5.98 -11.92 1.80
C GLY A 121 -4.69 -11.63 2.56
N ALA A 122 -4.68 -10.61 3.44
CA ALA A 122 -3.61 -10.32 4.38
C ALA A 122 -3.85 -10.99 5.75
N ALA A 123 -2.80 -11.12 6.57
CA ALA A 123 -2.87 -11.83 7.85
C ALA A 123 -2.66 -10.94 9.08
N LEU A 124 -2.29 -9.67 8.91
CA LEU A 124 -1.95 -8.81 10.04
C LEU A 124 -3.16 -8.40 10.87
N TYR A 125 -4.31 -8.20 10.24
CA TYR A 125 -5.56 -7.96 10.98
C TYR A 125 -5.82 -9.09 11.98
N SER A 126 -5.82 -10.35 11.53
CA SER A 126 -6.03 -11.51 12.39
C SER A 126 -4.96 -11.60 13.48
N TYR A 127 -3.69 -11.37 13.11
CA TYR A 127 -2.60 -11.40 14.07
C TYR A 127 -2.77 -10.38 15.20
N TYR A 128 -3.12 -9.15 14.90
CA TYR A 128 -3.26 -8.10 15.92
C TYR A 128 -4.58 -8.16 16.69
N THR A 129 -5.59 -8.85 16.18
CA THR A 129 -6.89 -9.01 16.86
C THR A 129 -7.03 -10.33 17.61
N SER A 130 -6.52 -11.43 17.07
CA SER A 130 -6.65 -12.77 17.63
C SER A 130 -5.34 -13.49 17.97
N GLY A 131 -4.19 -12.90 17.61
CA GLY A 131 -2.88 -13.52 17.83
C GLY A 131 -2.44 -14.51 16.73
N GLU A 132 -3.27 -14.75 15.72
CA GLU A 132 -2.99 -15.73 14.67
C GLU A 132 -2.69 -15.07 13.32
N LEU A 133 -1.60 -15.49 12.67
CA LEU A 133 -1.30 -15.10 11.28
C LEU A 133 -2.18 -15.91 10.32
N LYS A 134 -3.42 -15.46 10.13
CA LYS A 134 -4.41 -16.12 9.27
C LYS A 134 -4.92 -15.15 8.21
N ALA A 135 -4.64 -15.45 6.95
CA ALA A 135 -5.22 -14.75 5.81
C ALA A 135 -6.61 -15.31 5.49
N GLU A 136 -7.56 -14.42 5.16
CA GLU A 136 -8.91 -14.78 4.71
C GLU A 136 -9.26 -14.01 3.46
N GLY A 137 -9.82 -14.71 2.46
CA GLY A 137 -10.18 -14.12 1.17
C GLY A 137 -8.97 -13.77 0.31
N SER A 138 -9.17 -12.79 -0.57
CA SER A 138 -8.15 -12.24 -1.48
C SER A 138 -8.45 -10.77 -1.75
N SER A 139 -7.48 -10.06 -2.31
CA SER A 139 -7.64 -8.68 -2.71
C SER A 139 -6.94 -8.42 -4.04
N VAL A 140 -7.43 -7.43 -4.79
CA VAL A 140 -6.81 -6.92 -6.01
C VAL A 140 -5.74 -5.87 -5.72
N THR A 141 -5.53 -5.53 -4.45
CA THR A 141 -4.50 -4.57 -4.05
C THR A 141 -3.10 -5.10 -4.30
N GLU A 142 -2.19 -4.20 -4.66
CA GLU A 142 -0.78 -4.52 -4.89
C GLU A 142 0.12 -3.70 -3.96
N GLY A 143 1.21 -4.32 -3.50
CA GLY A 143 2.22 -3.67 -2.66
C GLY A 143 1.89 -3.60 -1.17
N ILE A 144 0.69 -4.01 -0.78
CA ILE A 144 0.23 -4.13 0.61
C ILE A 144 -0.36 -5.53 0.85
N GLY A 145 -0.74 -5.82 2.09
CA GLY A 145 -1.28 -7.12 2.48
C GLY A 145 -0.17 -8.11 2.85
N GLN A 146 0.26 -8.07 4.11
CA GLN A 146 1.38 -8.87 4.60
C GLN A 146 0.90 -10.16 5.26
N GLY A 147 1.55 -11.27 4.92
CA GLY A 147 1.27 -12.62 5.46
C GLY A 147 2.21 -13.07 6.57
N ARG A 148 3.16 -12.23 7.01
CA ARG A 148 4.15 -12.55 8.05
C ARG A 148 4.53 -11.32 8.87
N ILE A 149 5.11 -11.52 10.03
CA ILE A 149 5.75 -10.44 10.79
C ILE A 149 7.14 -10.21 10.20
N THR A 150 7.34 -9.05 9.59
CA THR A 150 8.64 -8.58 9.09
C THR A 150 9.46 -8.01 10.24
N LYS A 151 10.77 -7.83 10.07
CA LYS A 151 11.59 -7.15 11.10
C LYS A 151 11.17 -5.71 11.35
N ASN A 152 10.60 -5.05 10.34
CA ASN A 152 10.04 -3.70 10.51
C ASN A 152 8.80 -3.67 11.42
N LEU A 153 8.09 -4.81 11.59
CA LEU A 153 6.91 -4.95 12.45
C LEU A 153 7.22 -5.45 13.86
N GLU A 154 8.46 -5.92 14.12
CA GLU A 154 8.82 -6.49 15.41
C GLU A 154 8.58 -5.48 16.55
N GLY A 155 7.92 -5.95 17.61
CA GLY A 155 7.60 -5.16 18.80
C GLY A 155 6.46 -4.14 18.62
N PHE A 156 5.85 -4.04 17.45
CA PHE A 156 4.76 -3.11 17.18
C PHE A 156 3.40 -3.70 17.56
N LYS A 157 2.53 -2.84 18.09
CA LYS A 157 1.12 -3.13 18.32
C LYS A 157 0.28 -1.90 17.97
N PRO A 158 -0.72 -2.03 17.06
CA PRO A 158 -1.66 -0.95 16.77
C PRO A 158 -2.69 -0.83 17.91
N ASP A 159 -3.30 0.36 18.04
CA ASP A 159 -4.42 0.63 18.95
C ASP A 159 -5.76 0.26 18.30
N PHE A 160 -5.80 0.24 16.97
CA PHE A 160 -6.96 -0.07 16.15
C PHE A 160 -6.53 -0.91 14.94
N ALA A 161 -7.34 -1.87 14.53
CA ALA A 161 -7.13 -2.62 13.30
C ALA A 161 -8.46 -2.89 12.61
N CYS A 162 -8.50 -2.78 11.30
CA CYS A 162 -9.67 -3.11 10.50
C CYS A 162 -9.29 -3.82 9.20
N ARG A 163 -10.21 -4.66 8.71
CA ARG A 163 -10.07 -5.35 7.43
C ARG A 163 -10.96 -4.68 6.39
N ILE A 164 -10.43 -4.38 5.22
CA ILE A 164 -11.10 -3.63 4.16
C ILE A 164 -11.33 -4.52 2.94
N ALA A 165 -12.55 -4.50 2.41
CA ALA A 165 -12.93 -5.24 1.22
C ALA A 165 -12.69 -4.44 -0.06
N ASP A 166 -12.45 -5.14 -1.18
CA ASP A 166 -12.10 -4.51 -2.46
C ASP A 166 -13.22 -3.61 -3.03
N ASP A 167 -14.49 -3.96 -2.80
CA ASP A 167 -15.64 -3.15 -3.22
C ASP A 167 -15.68 -1.80 -2.49
N GLU A 168 -15.42 -1.79 -1.17
CA GLU A 168 -15.30 -0.56 -0.39
C GLU A 168 -14.11 0.28 -0.87
N VAL A 169 -12.96 -0.36 -1.12
CA VAL A 169 -11.74 0.29 -1.63
C VAL A 169 -12.00 0.98 -2.96
N LEU A 170 -12.61 0.27 -3.91
CA LEU A 170 -12.83 0.79 -5.26
C LEU A 170 -13.87 1.92 -5.28
N ASN A 171 -14.94 1.80 -4.51
CA ASN A 171 -15.92 2.87 -4.37
C ASN A 171 -15.28 4.16 -3.88
N ILE A 172 -14.36 4.09 -2.90
CA ILE A 172 -13.62 5.24 -2.41
C ILE A 172 -12.66 5.78 -3.48
N VAL A 173 -11.89 4.91 -4.15
CA VAL A 173 -10.97 5.33 -5.22
C VAL A 173 -11.70 6.05 -6.34
N PHE A 174 -12.85 5.54 -6.77
CA PHE A 174 -13.66 6.15 -7.83
C PHE A 174 -14.33 7.45 -7.38
N GLN A 175 -14.78 7.52 -6.12
CA GLN A 175 -15.32 8.74 -5.56
C GLN A 175 -14.25 9.84 -5.47
N LEU A 176 -13.07 9.55 -4.96
CA LEU A 176 -11.94 10.48 -4.91
C LEU A 176 -11.52 10.97 -6.28
N ALA A 177 -11.50 10.08 -7.29
CA ALA A 177 -11.19 10.46 -8.66
C ALA A 177 -12.24 11.42 -9.24
N ARG A 178 -13.53 11.17 -9.00
CA ARG A 178 -14.64 11.95 -9.56
C ARG A 178 -14.89 13.26 -8.84
N GLU A 179 -14.82 13.27 -7.51
CA GLU A 179 -15.24 14.41 -6.70
C GLU A 179 -14.07 15.32 -6.31
N GLU A 180 -12.87 14.74 -6.14
CA GLU A 180 -11.68 15.46 -5.70
C GLU A 180 -10.59 15.57 -6.78
N GLY A 181 -10.76 14.90 -7.94
CA GLY A 181 -9.74 14.83 -8.99
C GLY A 181 -8.49 14.00 -8.59
N LEU A 182 -8.60 13.20 -7.52
CA LEU A 182 -7.51 12.39 -6.99
C LEU A 182 -7.55 10.97 -7.56
N VAL A 183 -6.83 10.74 -8.65
CA VAL A 183 -6.69 9.41 -9.28
C VAL A 183 -5.62 8.60 -8.55
N LEU A 184 -6.03 7.70 -7.67
CA LEU A 184 -5.17 7.01 -6.72
C LEU A 184 -5.18 5.48 -6.90
N GLY A 185 -4.15 4.81 -6.37
CA GLY A 185 -4.08 3.35 -6.30
C GLY A 185 -4.95 2.77 -5.18
N ALA A 186 -5.21 1.46 -5.25
CA ALA A 186 -6.07 0.76 -4.29
C ALA A 186 -5.56 0.84 -2.84
N SER A 187 -4.24 0.87 -2.62
CA SER A 187 -3.67 1.04 -1.28
C SER A 187 -4.08 2.36 -0.61
N SER A 188 -4.24 3.44 -1.40
CA SER A 188 -4.81 4.70 -0.91
C SER A 188 -6.29 4.54 -0.52
N GLY A 189 -7.06 3.79 -1.30
CA GLY A 189 -8.45 3.46 -0.98
C GLY A 189 -8.58 2.67 0.33
N VAL A 190 -7.70 1.67 0.56
CA VAL A 190 -7.62 0.95 1.83
C VAL A 190 -7.33 1.90 2.99
N ASN A 191 -6.39 2.81 2.80
CA ASN A 191 -6.00 3.78 3.82
C ASN A 191 -7.14 4.75 4.16
N VAL A 192 -7.83 5.28 3.18
CA VAL A 192 -8.96 6.19 3.38
C VAL A 192 -10.14 5.44 4.03
N ALA A 193 -10.46 4.22 3.59
CA ALA A 193 -11.47 3.38 4.24
C ALA A 193 -11.15 3.15 5.73
N GLY A 194 -9.88 2.79 6.00
CA GLY A 194 -9.38 2.63 7.36
C GLY A 194 -9.52 3.91 8.19
N ALA A 195 -9.16 5.06 7.63
CA ALA A 195 -9.30 6.36 8.30
C ALA A 195 -10.77 6.70 8.60
N ILE A 196 -11.70 6.42 7.69
CA ILE A 196 -13.13 6.60 7.92
C ILE A 196 -13.62 5.69 9.05
N ARG A 197 -13.20 4.43 9.11
CA ARG A 197 -13.58 3.50 10.18
C ARG A 197 -13.01 3.92 11.52
N MET A 198 -11.73 4.35 11.54
CA MET A 198 -11.09 4.86 12.75
C MET A 198 -11.76 6.16 13.24
N ALA A 199 -12.16 7.05 12.32
CA ALA A 199 -12.90 8.25 12.67
C ALA A 199 -14.28 7.96 13.30
N LYS A 200 -14.99 6.95 12.79
CA LYS A 200 -16.25 6.49 13.37
C LYS A 200 -16.07 5.91 14.78
N GLU A 201 -14.99 5.17 15.00
CA GLU A 201 -14.64 4.60 16.30
C GLU A 201 -14.27 5.67 17.31
N MET A 202 -13.47 6.66 16.90
CA MET A 202 -13.01 7.76 17.79
C MET A 202 -14.09 8.81 18.05
N GLY A 203 -15.05 8.94 17.15
CA GLY A 203 -16.09 9.98 17.23
C GLY A 203 -15.68 11.32 16.64
N PRO A 204 -16.55 12.35 16.74
CA PRO A 204 -16.30 13.66 16.15
C PRO A 204 -15.21 14.44 16.89
N GLY A 205 -14.61 15.41 16.18
CA GLY A 205 -13.63 16.34 16.74
C GLY A 205 -12.18 15.84 16.74
N HIS A 206 -11.89 14.71 16.11
CA HIS A 206 -10.55 14.15 15.99
C HIS A 206 -9.94 14.40 14.62
N THR A 207 -8.64 14.66 14.59
CA THR A 207 -7.83 14.75 13.37
C THR A 207 -7.11 13.42 13.15
N ILE A 208 -7.42 12.77 12.04
CA ILE A 208 -6.80 11.49 11.64
C ILE A 208 -5.99 11.71 10.37
N VAL A 209 -4.75 11.25 10.38
CA VAL A 209 -3.84 11.30 9.24
C VAL A 209 -3.70 9.92 8.63
N THR A 210 -3.71 9.86 7.31
CA THR A 210 -3.40 8.63 6.55
C THR A 210 -2.50 8.94 5.35
N VAL A 211 -2.10 7.91 4.61
CA VAL A 211 -1.16 8.03 3.49
C VAL A 211 -1.89 7.78 2.17
N LEU A 212 -1.77 8.69 1.22
CA LEU A 212 -2.12 8.47 -0.17
C LEU A 212 -0.87 7.96 -0.90
N CYS A 213 -0.81 6.65 -1.14
CA CYS A 213 0.44 5.94 -1.43
C CYS A 213 1.01 6.21 -2.82
N ASP A 214 0.16 6.06 -3.86
CA ASP A 214 0.57 6.23 -5.25
C ASP A 214 -0.59 6.59 -6.18
N TYR A 215 -0.24 6.96 -7.41
CA TYR A 215 -1.22 7.36 -8.43
C TYR A 215 -1.88 6.14 -9.09
N GLY A 216 -3.16 6.29 -9.42
CA GLY A 216 -3.96 5.29 -10.13
C GLY A 216 -3.47 4.96 -11.54
N THR A 217 -2.70 5.85 -12.17
CA THR A 217 -2.05 5.61 -13.46
C THR A 217 -1.15 4.38 -13.47
N ARG A 218 -0.65 3.95 -12.30
CA ARG A 218 0.12 2.70 -12.14
C ARG A 218 -0.73 1.44 -12.26
N TYR A 219 -2.05 1.60 -12.37
CA TYR A 219 -3.04 0.51 -12.34
C TYR A 219 -4.09 0.66 -13.42
N ALA A 220 -3.78 1.41 -14.49
CA ALA A 220 -4.73 1.67 -15.58
C ALA A 220 -5.25 0.36 -16.20
N SER A 221 -4.39 -0.64 -16.38
CA SER A 221 -4.74 -1.95 -16.90
C SER A 221 -5.57 -2.84 -15.96
N LYS A 222 -5.77 -2.41 -14.70
CA LYS A 222 -6.49 -3.17 -13.66
C LYS A 222 -7.63 -2.35 -13.06
N LEU A 223 -7.32 -1.42 -12.15
CA LEU A 223 -8.34 -0.70 -11.37
C LEU A 223 -9.20 0.25 -12.22
N PHE A 224 -8.68 0.68 -13.37
CA PHE A 224 -9.38 1.55 -14.31
C PHE A 224 -9.67 0.84 -15.66
N ASN A 225 -9.73 -0.50 -15.63
CA ASN A 225 -10.12 -1.33 -16.76
C ASN A 225 -11.44 -2.06 -16.44
N PRO A 226 -12.55 -1.73 -17.13
CA PRO A 226 -13.87 -2.35 -16.91
C PRO A 226 -13.86 -3.88 -17.05
N GLU A 227 -13.13 -4.41 -18.03
CA GLU A 227 -13.05 -5.87 -18.26
C GLU A 227 -12.37 -6.58 -17.10
N PHE A 228 -11.26 -6.02 -16.60
CA PHE A 228 -10.58 -6.56 -15.43
C PHE A 228 -11.50 -6.53 -14.20
N LEU A 229 -12.17 -5.41 -13.94
CA LEU A 229 -13.08 -5.28 -12.79
C LEU A 229 -14.22 -6.30 -12.86
N ARG A 230 -14.87 -6.45 -14.03
CA ARG A 230 -15.92 -7.45 -14.24
C ARG A 230 -15.41 -8.87 -14.05
N SER A 231 -14.20 -9.18 -14.51
CA SER A 231 -13.59 -10.51 -14.33
C SER A 231 -13.36 -10.88 -12.87
N LYS A 232 -13.35 -9.88 -11.98
CA LYS A 232 -13.19 -10.01 -10.53
C LYS A 232 -14.48 -9.80 -9.75
N ASN A 233 -15.62 -9.62 -10.42
CA ASN A 233 -16.91 -9.25 -9.82
C ASN A 233 -16.83 -7.98 -8.96
N LEU A 234 -16.05 -7.01 -9.42
CA LEU A 234 -15.84 -5.73 -8.74
C LEU A 234 -16.69 -4.62 -9.38
N PRO A 235 -16.99 -3.55 -8.62
CA PRO A 235 -17.79 -2.44 -9.14
C PRO A 235 -17.09 -1.74 -10.31
N VAL A 236 -17.86 -1.43 -11.34
CA VAL A 236 -17.45 -0.63 -12.51
C VAL A 236 -18.27 0.64 -12.50
N PRO A 237 -17.68 1.82 -12.37
CA PRO A 237 -18.45 3.07 -12.41
C PRO A 237 -18.89 3.40 -13.85
N ASP A 238 -20.07 3.98 -14.00
CA ASP A 238 -20.68 4.28 -15.31
C ASP A 238 -19.77 5.11 -16.22
N TRP A 239 -19.07 6.11 -15.66
CA TRP A 239 -18.18 6.99 -16.41
C TRP A 239 -16.94 6.28 -16.97
N LEU A 240 -16.55 5.15 -16.40
CA LEU A 240 -15.44 4.34 -16.88
C LEU A 240 -15.91 3.34 -17.95
N ASP A 241 -17.15 2.88 -17.83
CA ASP A 241 -17.73 1.88 -18.73
C ASP A 241 -18.29 2.50 -20.02
N SER A 242 -18.89 3.65 -19.87
CA SER A 242 -19.51 4.40 -20.97
C SER A 242 -19.15 5.88 -20.86
N PRO A 243 -17.95 6.28 -21.30
CA PRO A 243 -17.57 7.68 -21.27
C PRO A 243 -18.56 8.50 -22.10
N ALA A 244 -18.97 9.64 -21.55
CA ALA A 244 -19.95 10.52 -22.21
C ALA A 244 -19.43 10.97 -23.58
N GLU A 245 -20.20 10.73 -24.65
CA GLU A 245 -19.92 11.28 -25.96
C GLU A 245 -20.12 12.80 -25.92
N ILE A 246 -19.04 13.55 -25.96
CA ILE A 246 -19.13 14.99 -26.16
C ILE A 246 -19.22 15.26 -27.66
N LYS A 247 -20.42 15.63 -28.14
CA LYS A 247 -20.57 16.22 -29.47
C LYS A 247 -20.04 17.66 -29.41
N ALA A 248 -18.73 17.82 -29.47
CA ALA A 248 -18.15 19.13 -29.63
C ALA A 248 -18.55 19.68 -31.03
N PRO A 249 -19.05 20.92 -31.18
CA PRO A 249 -19.17 21.52 -32.46
C PRO A 249 -17.78 21.61 -33.08
N LEU A 250 -17.55 20.83 -34.14
CA LEU A 250 -16.33 20.94 -34.93
C LEU A 250 -16.36 22.32 -35.60
N VAL A 251 -15.61 23.26 -35.09
CA VAL A 251 -15.28 24.48 -35.81
C VAL A 251 -14.26 24.06 -36.85
N ALA A 252 -14.73 23.82 -38.08
CA ALA A 252 -13.83 23.71 -39.20
C ALA A 252 -13.19 25.10 -39.40
N VAL A 253 -11.86 25.17 -39.25
CA VAL A 253 -11.06 26.33 -39.62
C VAL A 253 -10.69 26.18 -41.08
#